data_d74bbe54f9cd48e882767f41918cb6c0
#
_entry.id   d74bbe54f9cd48e882767f41918cb6c0
#
_cell.length_a   1.000
_cell.length_b   1.000
_cell.length_c   1.000
_cell.angle_alpha   90.00
_cell.angle_beta   90.00
_cell.angle_gamma   90.00
#
_symmetry.space_group_name_H-M   'P 1'
#
loop_
_entity.id
_entity.type
_entity.pdbx_description
1 polymer ?
#
loop_
_entity_poly.entity_id
_entity_poly.type
_entity_poly.pdbx_seq_one_letter_code
_entity_poly.pdbx_strand_id
1 'polypeptide(L)' 'MINQKAHDRLIKSRSKLMKGHVGMASMLLHLDLIEVDSSLCGTMATDGKRIIYNPGFVLEIEEVELRSVLIHEAL' A
#
# COMPACT_ATOMS: atom_id res chain seq x y z
N MET A 1 -11.39 -13.25 -2.30
CA MET A 1 -12.23 -12.16 -1.81
C MET A 1 -11.36 -11.06 -1.22
N ILE A 2 -11.59 -9.81 -1.61
CA ILE A 2 -10.79 -8.67 -1.14
C ILE A 2 -11.23 -8.23 0.25
N ASN A 3 -10.26 -7.98 1.13
CA ASN A 3 -10.52 -7.37 2.43
C ASN A 3 -10.75 -5.87 2.21
N GLN A 4 -12.00 -5.46 2.20
CA GLN A 4 -12.38 -4.10 1.85
C GLN A 4 -11.79 -3.05 2.80
N LYS A 5 -11.70 -3.35 4.10
CA LYS A 5 -11.14 -2.43 5.08
C LYS A 5 -9.65 -2.16 4.83
N ALA A 6 -8.89 -3.20 4.53
CA ALA A 6 -7.46 -3.07 4.22
C ALA A 6 -7.28 -2.31 2.92
N HIS A 7 -8.06 -2.63 1.89
CA HIS A 7 -8.01 -1.96 0.60
C HIS A 7 -8.31 -0.47 0.75
N ASP A 8 -9.39 -0.14 1.47
CA ASP A 8 -9.78 1.25 1.70
C ASP A 8 -8.72 2.03 2.46
N ARG A 9 -8.07 1.38 3.43
CA ARG A 9 -7.01 1.99 4.21
C ARG A 9 -5.81 2.35 3.33
N LEU A 10 -5.44 1.45 2.41
CA LEU A 10 -4.37 1.71 1.44
C LEU A 10 -4.72 2.85 0.50
N ILE A 11 -5.94 2.86 -0.02
CA ILE A 11 -6.42 3.93 -0.92
C ILE A 11 -6.34 5.28 -0.19
N LYS A 12 -6.78 5.31 1.05
CA LYS A 12 -6.77 6.52 1.87
C LYS A 12 -5.35 7.04 2.12
N SER A 13 -4.43 6.14 2.47
CA SER A 13 -3.04 6.49 2.69
C SER A 13 -2.38 7.00 1.43
N ARG A 14 -2.65 6.36 0.29
CA ARG A 14 -2.15 6.78 -1.01
C ARG A 14 -2.65 8.19 -1.36
N SER A 15 -3.92 8.45 -1.09
CA SER A 15 -4.53 9.77 -1.34
C SER A 15 -3.91 10.86 -0.47
N LYS A 16 -3.58 10.55 0.77
CA LYS A 16 -2.90 11.48 1.67
C LYS A 16 -1.50 11.84 1.17
N LEU A 17 -0.79 10.87 0.61
CA LEU A 17 0.53 11.10 0.04
C LEU A 17 0.50 12.05 -1.14
N MET A 18 -0.59 12.04 -1.91
CA MET A 18 -0.76 12.96 -3.04
C MET A 18 -0.69 14.43 -2.63
N LYS A 19 -1.13 14.74 -1.41
CA LYS A 19 -1.14 16.12 -0.93
C LYS A 19 0.23 16.63 -0.51
N GLY A 20 1.12 15.72 -0.07
CA GLY A 20 2.43 16.10 0.41
C GLY A 20 3.59 15.71 -0.47
N HIS A 21 3.41 14.70 -1.33
CA HIS A 21 4.47 14.12 -2.15
C HIS A 21 3.96 13.82 -3.55
N VAL A 22 3.66 14.87 -4.31
CA VAL A 22 2.96 14.75 -5.61
C VAL A 22 3.68 13.80 -6.59
N GLY A 23 4.98 13.93 -6.76
CA GLY A 23 5.73 13.07 -7.68
C GLY A 23 5.69 11.60 -7.29
N MET A 24 5.86 11.33 -6.00
CA MET A 24 5.86 9.98 -5.47
C MET A 24 4.46 9.36 -5.52
N ALA A 25 3.44 10.16 -5.21
CA ALA A 25 2.05 9.72 -5.26
C ALA A 25 1.64 9.36 -6.69
N SER A 26 2.12 10.12 -7.67
CA SER A 26 1.87 9.83 -9.08
C SER A 26 2.39 8.44 -9.46
N MET A 27 3.57 8.07 -9.00
CA MET A 27 4.11 6.73 -9.23
C MET A 27 3.24 5.66 -8.57
N LEU A 28 2.83 5.91 -7.32
CA LEU A 28 2.00 4.96 -6.58
C LEU A 28 0.64 4.74 -7.23
N LEU A 29 0.08 5.77 -7.87
CA LEU A 29 -1.22 5.67 -8.54
C LEU A 29 -1.18 4.75 -9.75
N HIS A 30 -0.01 4.55 -10.35
CA HIS A 30 0.13 3.66 -11.50
C HIS A 30 0.32 2.20 -11.10
N LEU A 31 0.48 1.92 -9.81
CA LEU A 31 0.67 0.56 -9.33
C LEU A 31 -0.67 -0.07 -8.95
N ASP A 32 -0.89 -1.28 -9.42
CA ASP A 32 -2.09 -2.04 -9.04
C ASP A 32 -1.92 -2.58 -7.62
N LEU A 33 -3.01 -2.60 -6.87
CA LEU A 33 -3.02 -3.14 -5.51
C LEU A 33 -3.50 -4.59 -5.55
N ILE A 34 -2.64 -5.52 -5.14
CA ILE A 34 -2.94 -6.95 -5.16
C ILE A 34 -2.92 -7.51 -3.73
N GLU A 35 -4.06 -7.96 -3.27
CA GLU A 35 -4.17 -8.61 -1.97
C GLU A 35 -3.69 -10.05 -2.07
N VAL A 36 -2.84 -10.47 -1.13
CA VAL A 36 -2.32 -11.82 -1.08
C VAL A 36 -2.43 -12.43 0.31
N ASP A 37 -2.37 -13.76 0.36
CA ASP A 37 -2.33 -14.52 1.59
C ASP A 37 -0.97 -14.32 2.28
N SER A 38 -0.96 -14.45 3.61
CA SER A 38 0.26 -14.34 4.41
C SER A 38 1.31 -15.37 4.03
N SER A 39 0.92 -16.48 3.41
CA SER A 39 1.85 -17.49 2.91
C SER A 39 2.68 -16.96 1.74
N LEU A 40 2.20 -15.97 1.00
CA LEU A 40 2.89 -15.38 -0.13
C LEU A 40 3.63 -14.11 0.24
N CYS A 41 3.07 -13.33 1.14
CA CYS A 41 3.68 -12.08 1.60
C CYS A 41 3.12 -11.75 2.98
N GLY A 42 4.00 -11.59 3.96
CA GLY A 42 3.60 -11.26 5.33
C GLY A 42 3.38 -9.78 5.56
N THR A 43 3.89 -8.95 4.68
CA THR A 43 3.83 -7.48 4.81
C THR A 43 3.36 -6.84 3.50
N MET A 44 4.26 -6.17 2.83
CA MET A 44 3.97 -5.47 1.58
C MET A 44 5.22 -5.49 0.71
N ALA A 45 5.05 -5.62 -0.60
CA ALA A 45 6.15 -5.65 -1.55
C ALA A 45 5.70 -5.07 -2.89
N THR A 46 6.66 -4.73 -3.75
CA THR A 46 6.36 -4.27 -5.09
C THR A 46 7.28 -4.93 -6.11
N ASP A 47 6.78 -5.12 -7.32
CA ASP A 47 7.56 -5.62 -8.45
C ASP A 47 7.74 -4.53 -9.53
N GLY A 48 7.43 -3.28 -9.20
CA GLY A 48 7.49 -2.17 -10.12
C GLY A 48 6.21 -1.89 -10.88
N LYS A 49 5.27 -2.84 -10.89
CA LYS A 49 3.98 -2.69 -11.57
C LYS A 49 2.81 -2.83 -10.61
N ARG A 50 3.02 -3.56 -9.52
CA ARG A 50 1.97 -3.87 -8.55
C ARG A 50 2.48 -3.72 -7.14
N ILE A 51 1.58 -3.35 -6.24
CA ILE A 51 1.84 -3.41 -4.80
C ILE A 51 1.13 -4.65 -4.28
N ILE A 52 1.89 -5.59 -3.78
CA ILE A 52 1.38 -6.83 -3.20
C ILE A 52 1.31 -6.62 -1.71
N TYR A 53 0.17 -6.87 -1.10
CA TYR A 53 0.01 -6.59 0.33
C TYR A 53 -0.76 -7.69 1.06
N ASN A 54 -0.39 -7.88 2.33
CA ASN A 54 -1.14 -8.73 3.24
C ASN A 54 -2.17 -7.86 3.97
N PRO A 55 -3.47 -8.18 3.90
CA PRO A 55 -4.49 -7.34 4.51
C PRO A 55 -4.36 -7.23 6.04
N GLY A 56 -3.92 -8.29 6.71
CA GLY A 56 -3.68 -8.25 8.15
C GLY A 56 -2.63 -7.23 8.53
N PHE A 57 -1.53 -7.19 7.77
CA PHE A 57 -0.47 -6.22 7.99
C PHE A 57 -0.98 -4.78 7.81
N VAL A 58 -1.74 -4.55 6.75
CA VAL A 58 -2.29 -3.21 6.47
C VAL A 58 -3.23 -2.74 7.58
N LEU A 59 -3.99 -3.67 8.17
CA LEU A 59 -4.93 -3.33 9.23
C LEU A 59 -4.27 -3.13 10.59
N GLU A 60 -3.12 -3.76 10.82
CA GLU A 60 -2.47 -3.74 12.12
C GLU A 60 -1.51 -2.57 12.34
N ILE A 61 -0.83 -2.12 11.29
CA ILE A 61 0.16 -1.05 11.45
C ILE A 61 -0.51 0.32 11.58
N GLU A 62 0.20 1.25 12.21
CA GLU A 62 -0.30 2.61 12.35
C GLU A 62 -0.29 3.32 10.99
N GLU A 63 -1.16 4.32 10.86
CA GLU A 63 -1.31 5.06 9.61
C GLU A 63 -0.01 5.74 9.16
N VAL A 64 0.74 6.29 10.11
CA VAL A 64 2.03 6.91 9.82
C VAL A 64 3.02 5.89 9.27
N GLU A 65 3.05 4.71 9.86
CA GLU A 65 3.91 3.62 9.40
C GLU A 65 3.50 3.12 8.03
N LEU A 66 2.20 3.02 7.78
CA LEU A 66 1.69 2.59 6.48
C LEU A 66 2.12 3.55 5.37
N ARG A 67 2.05 4.84 5.61
CA ARG A 67 2.52 5.84 4.65
C ARG A 67 4.02 5.73 4.42
N SER A 68 4.80 5.48 5.47
CA SER A 68 6.24 5.27 5.36
C SER A 68 6.58 4.05 4.51
N VAL A 69 5.83 2.96 4.70
CA VAL A 69 6.01 1.75 3.90
C VAL A 69 5.69 2.01 2.43
N LEU A 70 4.61 2.72 2.15
CA LEU A 70 4.25 3.07 0.78
C LEU A 70 5.33 3.92 0.10
N ILE A 71 5.90 4.87 0.81
CA ILE A 71 6.99 5.69 0.31
C ILE A 71 8.21 4.82 0.01
N HIS A 72 8.53 3.90 0.90
CA HIS A 72 9.65 2.98 0.74
C HIS A 72 9.48 2.12 -0.52
N GLU A 73 8.28 1.60 -0.75
CA GLU A 73 8.00 0.77 -1.92
C GLU A 73 8.02 1.56 -3.22
N ALA A 74 7.78 2.87 -3.17
CA ALA A 74 7.82 3.74 -4.35
C ALA A 74 9.26 4.06 -4.79
N LEU A 75 10.21 3.91 -3.90
CA LEU A 75 11.63 4.15 -4.21
C LEU A 75 12.27 2.91 -4.80
#